data_eaf41c182f5972061041888f92804fd5
#
_entry.id   eaf41c182f5972061041888f92804fd5
#
_cell.length_a   1.000
_cell.length_b   1.000
_cell.length_c   1.000
_cell.angle_alpha   90.00
_cell.angle_beta   90.00
_cell.angle_gamma   90.00
#
_symmetry.space_group_name_H-M   'P 1'
#
loop_
_entity.id
_entity.type
_entity.pdbx_description
1 polymer ?
#
loop_
_entity_poly.entity_id
_entity_poly.type
_entity_poly.pdbx_seq_one_letter_code
_entity_poly.pdbx_strand_id
1 'polypeptide(L)'
;MIMKRLLIIYLALCFWGECSYAVEKQKDIEILYNRLLEEYLSDSIDVSQAEKDLAVMQTDGSWKDIDYKTVTFYFDADRHLKRLRNIALAYSKPGNKLFHKPELRKKIVLGLDYFRTVNPDSGNWWYRDIGAPSQYMVPLLLLKTEL
;
A
#
# COMPACT_ATOMS: atom_id res chain seq x y z
N MET A 1 -44.15 8.17 -33.01
CA MET A 1 -42.89 7.49 -33.37
C MET A 1 -41.65 8.34 -33.14
N ILE A 2 -41.70 9.64 -33.34
CA ILE A 2 -40.58 10.59 -33.16
C ILE A 2 -40.16 10.74 -31.68
N MET A 3 -41.07 10.84 -30.75
CA MET A 3 -40.79 10.99 -29.30
C MET A 3 -40.00 9.80 -28.69
N LYS A 4 -40.30 8.57 -29.10
CA LYS A 4 -39.52 7.40 -28.61
C LYS A 4 -38.06 7.40 -29.10
N ARG A 5 -37.82 7.89 -30.34
CA ARG A 5 -36.46 8.02 -30.87
C ARG A 5 -35.66 9.10 -30.19
N LEU A 6 -36.29 10.24 -29.84
CA LEU A 6 -35.64 11.33 -29.09
C LEU A 6 -35.28 10.90 -27.67
N LEU A 7 -36.14 10.11 -26.99
CA LEU A 7 -35.84 9.59 -25.66
C LEU A 7 -34.65 8.63 -25.67
N ILE A 8 -34.54 7.76 -26.67
CA ILE A 8 -33.42 6.81 -26.81
C ILE A 8 -32.10 7.56 -27.04
N ILE A 9 -32.13 8.61 -27.89
CA ILE A 9 -30.94 9.44 -28.16
C ILE A 9 -30.50 10.18 -26.88
N TYR A 10 -31.45 10.74 -26.11
CA TYR A 10 -31.15 11.41 -24.84
C TYR A 10 -30.53 10.47 -23.81
N LEU A 11 -31.10 9.27 -23.64
CA LEU A 11 -30.54 8.25 -22.75
C LEU A 11 -29.14 7.78 -23.18
N ALA A 12 -28.90 7.64 -24.49
CA ALA A 12 -27.60 7.27 -25.02
C ALA A 12 -26.54 8.37 -24.78
N LEU A 13 -26.91 9.65 -24.90
CA LEU A 13 -26.02 10.78 -24.63
C LEU A 13 -25.69 10.92 -23.14
N CYS A 14 -26.65 10.64 -22.24
CA CYS A 14 -26.39 10.61 -20.80
C CYS A 14 -25.42 9.47 -20.44
N PHE A 15 -25.60 8.27 -21.01
CA PHE A 15 -24.70 7.15 -20.77
C PHE A 15 -23.27 7.40 -21.29
N TRP A 16 -23.12 8.09 -22.41
CA TRP A 16 -21.80 8.45 -22.94
C TRP A 16 -21.10 9.52 -22.10
N GLY A 17 -21.84 10.49 -21.56
CA GLY A 17 -21.28 11.50 -20.67
C GLY A 17 -20.71 10.91 -19.37
N GLU A 18 -21.44 10.01 -18.73
CA GLU A 18 -20.99 9.34 -17.50
C GLU A 18 -19.80 8.42 -17.76
N CYS A 19 -19.79 7.70 -18.88
CA CYS A 19 -18.69 6.83 -19.24
C CYS A 19 -17.39 7.63 -19.52
N SER A 20 -17.48 8.75 -20.23
CA SER A 20 -16.32 9.61 -20.50
C SER A 20 -15.73 10.20 -19.22
N TYR A 21 -16.58 10.68 -18.29
CA TYR A 21 -16.14 11.21 -17.00
C TYR A 21 -15.45 10.15 -16.13
N ALA A 22 -15.99 8.92 -16.10
CA ALA A 22 -15.39 7.81 -15.35
C ALA A 22 -14.02 7.42 -15.92
N VAL A 23 -13.85 7.42 -17.24
CA VAL A 23 -12.56 7.11 -17.90
C VAL A 23 -11.52 8.20 -17.62
N GLU A 24 -11.90 9.47 -17.66
CA GLU A 24 -11.00 10.58 -17.35
C GLU A 24 -10.53 10.53 -15.89
N LYS A 25 -11.44 10.31 -14.95
CA LYS A 25 -11.13 10.14 -13.51
C LYS A 25 -10.21 8.95 -13.25
N GLN A 26 -10.39 7.83 -13.96
CA GLN A 26 -9.50 6.67 -13.85
C GLN A 26 -8.08 7.00 -14.31
N LYS A 27 -7.94 7.76 -15.39
CA LYS A 27 -6.65 8.23 -15.92
C LYS A 27 -5.92 9.15 -14.93
N ASP A 28 -6.63 10.06 -14.27
CA ASP A 28 -6.05 10.94 -13.26
C ASP A 28 -5.54 10.17 -12.05
N ILE A 29 -6.28 9.17 -11.59
CA ILE A 29 -5.86 8.28 -10.49
C ILE A 29 -4.59 7.52 -10.89
N GLU A 30 -4.51 7.06 -12.12
CA GLU A 30 -3.34 6.32 -12.62
C GLU A 30 -2.11 7.22 -12.73
N ILE A 31 -2.27 8.46 -13.16
CA ILE A 31 -1.20 9.47 -13.18
C ILE A 31 -0.68 9.75 -11.76
N LEU A 32 -1.59 9.96 -10.81
CA LEU A 32 -1.22 10.18 -9.41
C LEU A 32 -0.49 8.97 -8.82
N TYR A 33 -1.01 7.76 -9.05
CA TYR A 33 -0.38 6.52 -8.63
C TYR A 33 1.05 6.38 -9.16
N ASN A 34 1.25 6.61 -10.46
CA ASN A 34 2.56 6.49 -11.08
C ASN A 34 3.56 7.50 -10.50
N ARG A 35 3.14 8.73 -10.24
CA ARG A 35 3.99 9.74 -9.58
C ARG A 35 4.40 9.31 -8.17
N LEU A 36 3.47 8.81 -7.36
CA LEU A 36 3.77 8.30 -6.02
C LEU A 36 4.69 7.09 -6.08
N LEU A 37 4.48 6.19 -7.03
CA LEU A 37 5.33 5.02 -7.24
C LEU A 37 6.77 5.43 -7.61
N GLU A 38 6.94 6.36 -8.53
CA GLU A 38 8.24 6.90 -8.91
C GLU A 38 8.96 7.55 -7.73
N GLU A 39 8.24 8.35 -6.91
CA GLU A 39 8.77 8.97 -5.70
C GLU A 39 9.28 7.90 -4.73
N TYR A 40 8.47 6.89 -4.38
CA TYR A 40 8.89 5.82 -3.46
C TYR A 40 10.02 4.97 -4.03
N LEU A 41 10.02 4.66 -5.32
CA LEU A 41 11.11 3.91 -5.95
C LEU A 41 12.42 4.72 -6.07
N SER A 42 12.38 6.05 -5.93
CA SER A 42 13.58 6.88 -5.84
C SER A 42 14.28 6.78 -4.49
N ASP A 43 13.55 6.40 -3.42
CA ASP A 43 14.10 6.24 -2.08
C ASP A 43 15.28 5.25 -2.06
N SER A 44 16.22 5.51 -1.16
CA SER A 44 17.29 4.54 -0.87
C SER A 44 16.69 3.32 -0.16
N ILE A 45 17.22 2.13 -0.49
CA ILE A 45 16.84 0.88 0.17
C ILE A 45 18.05 0.28 0.89
N ASP A 46 17.82 -0.22 2.09
CA ASP A 46 18.79 -1.06 2.78
C ASP A 46 18.42 -2.54 2.60
N VAL A 47 18.97 -3.14 1.53
CA VAL A 47 18.73 -4.55 1.21
C VAL A 47 19.26 -5.47 2.30
N SER A 48 20.40 -5.12 2.94
CA SER A 48 20.95 -5.92 4.04
C SER A 48 20.04 -5.91 5.26
N GLN A 49 19.47 -4.74 5.60
CA GLN A 49 18.52 -4.64 6.69
C GLN A 49 17.20 -5.36 6.36
N ALA A 50 16.70 -5.25 5.13
CA ALA A 50 15.52 -6.00 4.69
C ALA A 50 15.69 -7.51 4.86
N GLU A 51 16.88 -8.06 4.54
CA GLU A 51 17.17 -9.48 4.76
C GLU A 51 17.21 -9.86 6.23
N LYS A 52 17.83 -9.04 7.09
CA LYS A 52 17.84 -9.27 8.53
C LYS A 52 16.42 -9.26 9.10
N ASP A 53 15.60 -8.31 8.71
CA ASP A 53 14.21 -8.21 9.14
C ASP A 53 13.38 -9.42 8.67
N LEU A 54 13.59 -9.87 7.43
CA LEU A 54 12.95 -11.07 6.88
C LEU A 54 13.37 -12.35 7.61
N ALA A 55 14.62 -12.45 8.03
CA ALA A 55 15.14 -13.64 8.72
C ALA A 55 14.52 -13.83 10.12
N VAL A 56 14.13 -12.74 10.79
CA VAL A 56 13.54 -12.78 12.14
C VAL A 56 12.01 -12.57 12.14
N MET A 57 11.41 -12.41 10.96
CA MET A 57 9.96 -12.31 10.80
C MET A 57 9.30 -13.64 11.16
N GLN A 58 8.26 -13.58 11.98
CA GLN A 58 7.51 -14.76 12.41
C GLN A 58 6.58 -15.28 11.29
N THR A 59 6.08 -16.50 11.46
CA THR A 59 5.18 -17.14 10.49
C THR A 59 3.83 -16.44 10.34
N ASP A 60 3.43 -15.66 11.33
CA ASP A 60 2.22 -14.85 11.32
C ASP A 60 2.41 -13.43 10.75
N GLY A 61 3.63 -13.08 10.37
CA GLY A 61 3.97 -11.77 9.85
C GLY A 61 4.44 -10.74 10.91
N SER A 62 4.55 -11.13 12.18
CA SER A 62 5.00 -10.28 13.28
C SER A 62 6.52 -10.30 13.47
N TRP A 63 7.00 -9.44 14.38
CA TRP A 63 8.36 -9.47 14.93
C TRP A 63 8.32 -9.54 16.45
N LYS A 64 9.07 -10.47 17.06
CA LYS A 64 9.08 -10.67 18.53
C LYS A 64 9.63 -9.49 19.33
N ASP A 65 10.45 -8.67 18.70
CA ASP A 65 11.09 -7.51 19.32
C ASP A 65 10.27 -6.22 19.21
N ILE A 66 9.01 -6.32 18.79
CA ILE A 66 8.06 -5.21 18.67
C ILE A 66 6.91 -5.40 19.67
N ASP A 67 6.64 -4.39 20.46
CA ASP A 67 5.47 -4.34 21.33
C ASP A 67 4.26 -3.78 20.56
N TYR A 68 3.27 -4.63 20.34
CA TYR A 68 2.03 -4.26 19.65
C TYR A 68 0.87 -3.93 20.60
N LYS A 69 1.06 -4.09 21.91
CA LYS A 69 -0.03 -4.05 22.89
C LYS A 69 0.00 -2.82 23.77
N THR A 70 1.19 -2.34 24.11
CA THR A 70 1.34 -1.23 25.04
C THR A 70 1.04 0.08 24.35
N VAL A 71 0.01 0.76 24.83
CA VAL A 71 -0.37 2.10 24.36
C VAL A 71 0.54 3.12 25.06
N THR A 72 1.53 3.59 24.34
CA THR A 72 2.48 4.62 24.83
C THR A 72 2.52 5.80 23.86
N PHE A 73 3.14 6.89 24.31
CA PHE A 73 3.44 8.02 23.42
C PHE A 73 4.42 7.63 22.31
N TYR A 74 5.34 6.71 22.60
CA TYR A 74 6.24 6.11 21.60
C TYR A 74 5.57 4.88 21.00
N PHE A 75 5.18 4.99 19.73
CA PHE A 75 4.48 3.93 19.01
C PHE A 75 5.49 2.89 18.49
N ASP A 76 5.80 1.86 19.29
CA ASP A 76 6.78 0.82 18.90
C ASP A 76 6.35 0.04 17.66
N ALA A 77 5.05 -0.14 17.45
CA ALA A 77 4.50 -0.79 16.26
C ALA A 77 4.80 -0.04 14.93
N ASP A 78 5.25 1.22 14.97
CA ASP A 78 5.77 1.92 13.80
C ASP A 78 6.99 1.21 13.16
N ARG A 79 7.80 0.52 13.97
CA ARG A 79 8.92 -0.29 13.51
C ARG A 79 8.48 -1.42 12.58
N HIS A 80 7.30 -1.99 12.82
CA HIS A 80 6.70 -2.99 11.94
C HIS A 80 6.48 -2.44 10.53
N LEU A 81 5.84 -1.28 10.44
CA LEU A 81 5.55 -0.64 9.16
C LEU A 81 6.81 -0.17 8.44
N LYS A 82 7.80 0.35 9.16
CA LYS A 82 9.11 0.71 8.60
C LYS A 82 9.84 -0.49 8.02
N ARG A 83 9.83 -1.63 8.71
CA ARG A 83 10.40 -2.89 8.18
C ARG A 83 9.66 -3.35 6.93
N LEU A 84 8.32 -3.37 6.96
CA LEU A 84 7.52 -3.74 5.78
C LEU A 84 7.76 -2.81 4.60
N ARG A 85 7.86 -1.50 4.84
CA ARG A 85 8.19 -0.53 3.81
C ARG A 85 9.53 -0.84 3.14
N ASN A 86 10.59 -1.05 3.94
CA ASN A 86 11.92 -1.35 3.40
C ASN A 86 11.95 -2.67 2.63
N ILE A 87 11.25 -3.71 3.12
CA ILE A 87 11.10 -5.00 2.45
C ILE A 87 10.32 -4.83 1.13
N ALA A 88 9.23 -4.07 1.12
CA ALA A 88 8.43 -3.81 -0.07
C ALA A 88 9.19 -2.99 -1.12
N LEU A 89 9.98 -2.00 -0.70
CA LEU A 89 10.88 -1.27 -1.59
C LEU A 89 11.94 -2.19 -2.20
N ALA A 90 12.56 -3.07 -1.40
CA ALA A 90 13.53 -4.04 -1.90
C ALA A 90 12.89 -5.04 -2.87
N TYR A 91 11.64 -5.43 -2.63
CA TYR A 91 10.86 -6.27 -3.54
C TYR A 91 10.57 -5.58 -4.88
N SER A 92 10.19 -4.29 -4.85
CA SER A 92 9.69 -3.57 -6.03
C SER A 92 10.78 -2.88 -6.84
N LYS A 93 11.97 -2.61 -6.26
CA LYS A 93 13.05 -1.88 -6.93
C LYS A 93 13.99 -2.83 -7.66
N PRO A 94 14.18 -2.69 -8.98
CA PRO A 94 15.08 -3.55 -9.74
C PRO A 94 16.55 -3.38 -9.33
N GLY A 95 17.38 -4.35 -9.70
CA GLY A 95 18.83 -4.28 -9.50
C GLY A 95 19.34 -4.82 -8.15
N ASN A 96 18.45 -5.43 -7.35
CA ASN A 96 18.83 -6.09 -6.10
C ASN A 96 18.33 -7.55 -6.06
N LYS A 97 18.90 -8.36 -5.17
CA LYS A 97 18.60 -9.80 -5.08
C LYS A 97 17.23 -10.16 -4.52
N LEU A 98 16.48 -9.20 -3.98
CA LEU A 98 15.13 -9.39 -3.44
C LEU A 98 14.05 -9.01 -4.45
N PHE A 99 14.42 -8.44 -5.59
CA PHE A 99 13.50 -7.96 -6.60
C PHE A 99 12.55 -9.08 -7.08
N HIS A 100 11.25 -8.85 -7.00
CA HIS A 100 10.15 -9.70 -7.45
C HIS A 100 10.20 -11.16 -7.00
N LYS A 101 10.80 -11.46 -5.83
CA LYS A 101 10.77 -12.81 -5.27
C LYS A 101 9.36 -13.16 -4.75
N PRO A 102 8.69 -14.19 -5.28
CA PRO A 102 7.30 -14.51 -4.91
C PRO A 102 7.07 -14.77 -3.41
N GLU A 103 8.07 -15.35 -2.74
CA GLU A 103 8.03 -15.59 -1.30
C GLU A 103 8.03 -14.30 -0.48
N LEU A 104 8.68 -13.21 -0.97
CA LEU A 104 8.66 -11.92 -0.30
C LEU A 104 7.28 -11.28 -0.37
N ARG A 105 6.64 -11.33 -1.52
CA ARG A 105 5.26 -10.82 -1.67
C ARG A 105 4.33 -11.42 -0.63
N LYS A 106 4.39 -12.75 -0.44
CA LYS A 106 3.59 -13.44 0.58
C LYS A 106 3.91 -12.94 1.99
N LYS A 107 5.17 -12.73 2.33
CA LYS A 107 5.60 -12.21 3.63
C LYS A 107 5.15 -10.77 3.86
N ILE A 108 5.21 -9.91 2.84
CA ILE A 108 4.71 -8.54 2.93
C ILE A 108 3.20 -8.54 3.21
N VAL A 109 2.42 -9.34 2.48
CA VAL A 109 0.97 -9.48 2.71
C VAL A 109 0.67 -9.99 4.11
N LEU A 110 1.39 -11.02 4.59
CA LEU A 110 1.24 -11.51 5.96
C LEU A 110 1.51 -10.43 7.01
N GLY A 111 2.56 -9.63 6.84
CA GLY A 111 2.86 -8.53 7.75
C GLY A 111 1.79 -7.44 7.74
N LEU A 112 1.27 -7.08 6.58
CA LEU A 112 0.17 -6.14 6.45
C LEU A 112 -1.11 -6.66 7.14
N ASP A 113 -1.45 -7.93 6.92
CA ASP A 113 -2.61 -8.56 7.55
C ASP A 113 -2.47 -8.67 9.07
N TYR A 114 -1.27 -9.00 9.55
CA TYR A 114 -0.99 -9.02 10.98
C TYR A 114 -1.21 -7.64 11.60
N PHE A 115 -0.59 -6.59 11.05
CA PHE A 115 -0.73 -5.22 11.55
C PHE A 115 -2.18 -4.78 11.58
N ARG A 116 -2.93 -5.00 10.50
CA ARG A 116 -4.35 -4.68 10.39
C ARG A 116 -5.21 -5.44 11.42
N THR A 117 -4.88 -6.72 11.68
CA THR A 117 -5.65 -7.58 12.60
C THR A 117 -5.41 -7.19 14.06
N VAL A 118 -4.16 -6.92 14.42
CA VAL A 118 -3.79 -6.49 15.78
C VAL A 118 -4.25 -5.06 16.03
N ASN A 119 -4.25 -4.22 14.98
CA ASN A 119 -4.65 -2.81 15.04
C ASN A 119 -4.02 -2.08 16.24
N PRO A 120 -2.67 -1.99 16.30
CA PRO A 120 -1.99 -1.42 17.45
C PRO A 120 -2.41 0.04 17.66
N ASP A 121 -2.65 0.43 18.91
CA ASP A 121 -3.00 1.80 19.26
C ASP A 121 -1.78 2.58 19.76
N SER A 122 -1.86 3.90 19.65
CA SER A 122 -0.85 4.84 20.13
C SER A 122 -1.47 5.93 20.99
N GLY A 123 -0.82 6.26 22.10
CA GLY A 123 -1.17 7.44 22.89
C GLY A 123 -0.93 8.77 22.18
N ASN A 124 -0.24 8.74 21.04
CA ASN A 124 -0.02 9.89 20.17
C ASN A 124 -0.97 9.84 18.97
N TRP A 125 -1.94 10.75 18.95
CA TRP A 125 -2.95 10.84 17.88
C TRP A 125 -2.34 10.94 16.48
N TRP A 126 -1.18 11.61 16.32
CA TRP A 126 -0.53 11.78 15.03
C TRP A 126 -0.10 10.43 14.45
N TYR A 127 0.49 9.54 15.28
CA TYR A 127 0.85 8.20 14.83
C TYR A 127 -0.39 7.38 14.45
N ARG A 128 -1.46 7.45 15.27
CA ARG A 128 -2.68 6.70 15.04
C ARG A 128 -3.39 7.14 13.76
N ASP A 129 -3.56 8.46 13.57
CA ASP A 129 -4.48 9.00 12.57
C ASP A 129 -3.76 9.38 11.25
N ILE A 130 -2.44 9.59 11.28
CA ILE A 130 -1.66 10.03 10.12
C ILE A 130 -0.44 9.13 9.87
N GLY A 131 0.43 8.94 10.85
CA GLY A 131 1.72 8.29 10.67
C GLY A 131 1.59 6.83 10.26
N ALA A 132 0.85 6.02 11.02
CA ALA A 132 0.66 4.61 10.71
C ALA A 132 -0.10 4.37 9.41
N PRO A 133 -1.24 5.05 9.13
CA PRO A 133 -1.91 4.94 7.84
C PRO A 133 -1.00 5.29 6.65
N SER A 134 -0.20 6.36 6.75
CA SER A 134 0.72 6.76 5.69
C SER A 134 1.79 5.71 5.44
N GLN A 135 2.39 5.13 6.48
CA GLN A 135 3.38 4.06 6.34
C GLN A 135 2.76 2.76 5.80
N TYR A 136 1.53 2.42 6.23
CA TYR A 136 0.80 1.24 5.77
C TYR A 136 0.48 1.29 4.27
N MET A 137 0.18 2.49 3.75
CA MET A 137 -0.14 2.70 2.34
C MET A 137 1.02 2.40 1.40
N VAL A 138 2.28 2.60 1.82
CA VAL A 138 3.45 2.43 0.93
C VAL A 138 3.60 1.00 0.41
N PRO A 139 3.63 -0.06 1.24
CA PRO A 139 3.65 -1.44 0.75
C PRO A 139 2.46 -1.79 -0.15
N LEU A 140 1.25 -1.27 0.15
CA LEU A 140 0.07 -1.50 -0.70
C LEU A 140 0.24 -0.88 -2.08
N LEU A 141 0.75 0.35 -2.17
CA LEU A 141 1.02 1.00 -3.45
C LEU A 141 2.06 0.24 -4.27
N LEU A 142 3.13 -0.22 -3.62
CA LEU A 142 4.20 -0.97 -4.28
C LEU A 142 3.75 -2.34 -4.79
N LEU A 143 2.78 -2.98 -4.13
CA LEU A 143 2.23 -4.28 -4.55
C LEU A 143 1.06 -4.18 -5.53
N LYS A 144 0.48 -2.98 -5.74
CA LYS A 144 -0.73 -2.80 -6.57
C LYS A 144 -0.56 -3.29 -8.00
N THR A 145 0.62 -3.15 -8.58
CA THR A 145 0.89 -3.60 -9.97
C THR A 145 0.79 -5.10 -10.17
N GLU A 146 0.67 -5.87 -9.08
CA GLU A 146 0.61 -7.33 -9.09
C GLU A 146 -0.68 -7.88 -8.47
N LEU A 147 -1.62 -6.99 -8.12
CA LEU A 147 -2.96 -7.33 -7.65
C LEU A 147 -3.94 -7.35 -8.80
#